data_ee953868f672ffcc1075a7d1e87a9d55
#
_entry.id   ee953868f672ffcc1075a7d1e87a9d55
#
_cell.length_a   1.000
_cell.length_b   1.000
_cell.length_c   1.000
_cell.angle_alpha   90.00
_cell.angle_beta   90.00
_cell.angle_gamma   90.00
#
_symmetry.space_group_name_H-M   'P 1'
#
loop_
_entity.id
_entity.type
_entity.pdbx_description
1 polymer ?
#
loop_
_entity_poly.entity_id
_entity_poly.type
_entity_poly.pdbx_seq_one_letter_code
_entity_poly.pdbx_strand_id
1 'polypeptide(L)'
;MVKRKFTIIQFTGREFMKVELLAEHIGAEITDISIDSLDESQISEIKQAWLKHKVLVFRDQDISIKSHIEFGKLFGDLEIHPFADNHEDYPEVIVLEAGGETSRQHYNAAQDWHIDVSFREKPPTGSILRGKVIPEYGGDTHFANASIAYQMLDPEIRNRVDSLFAVNDYTKMFGPSTRFNDEKSHKENSKKFPPVLHPVIRSHPETGHRSIFTNNFFTSHIDGISSEESDYLLGKLAEAIRNPDLHLRIKWEPETFVMWDNRCVQHVASDDFLPLYRRMERVTIAGDRPY
;
A
#
# COMPACT_ATOMS: atom_id res chain seq x y z
N MET A 1 -27.77 3.63 16.26
CA MET A 1 -26.93 2.77 17.12
C MET A 1 -26.69 1.47 16.35
N VAL A 2 -25.63 1.42 15.56
CA VAL A 2 -25.29 0.23 14.75
C VAL A 2 -24.57 -0.74 15.68
N LYS A 3 -25.13 -1.92 15.89
CA LYS A 3 -24.50 -2.99 16.69
C LYS A 3 -23.29 -3.51 15.90
N ARG A 4 -22.08 -3.23 16.41
CA ARG A 4 -20.84 -3.85 15.92
C ARG A 4 -20.97 -5.37 16.02
N LYS A 5 -20.79 -6.07 14.90
CA LYS A 5 -20.78 -7.55 14.90
C LYS A 5 -19.38 -8.00 15.31
N PHE A 6 -19.29 -8.64 16.46
CA PHE A 6 -18.08 -9.35 16.92
C PHE A 6 -18.11 -10.78 16.41
N THR A 7 -17.03 -11.21 15.78
CA THR A 7 -16.80 -12.63 15.55
C THR A 7 -15.81 -13.10 16.60
N ILE A 8 -16.29 -13.78 17.66
CA ILE A 8 -15.46 -14.38 18.69
C ILE A 8 -15.17 -15.81 18.25
N ILE A 9 -13.91 -16.12 17.99
CA ILE A 9 -13.43 -17.50 17.83
C ILE A 9 -12.93 -17.94 19.20
N GLN A 10 -13.67 -18.78 19.91
CA GLN A 10 -13.30 -19.30 21.23
C GLN A 10 -12.33 -20.46 21.11
N PHE A 11 -11.10 -20.29 21.64
CA PHE A 11 -10.23 -21.36 22.11
C PHE A 11 -9.71 -21.06 23.51
N THR A 12 -9.52 -22.12 24.28
CA THR A 12 -9.33 -22.20 25.72
C THR A 12 -8.20 -21.32 26.32
N GLY A 13 -8.56 -20.40 27.21
CA GLY A 13 -7.68 -19.91 28.29
C GLY A 13 -6.63 -18.85 27.97
N ARG A 14 -6.57 -18.28 26.77
CA ARG A 14 -5.67 -17.18 26.36
C ARG A 14 -6.48 -15.90 26.08
N GLU A 15 -5.89 -14.75 26.30
CA GLU A 15 -6.38 -13.49 25.75
C GLU A 15 -6.32 -13.60 24.23
N PHE A 16 -7.48 -13.52 23.57
CA PHE A 16 -7.59 -13.71 22.13
C PHE A 16 -7.41 -12.39 21.42
N MET A 17 -6.58 -12.40 20.38
CA MET A 17 -6.54 -11.35 19.37
C MET A 17 -7.97 -11.04 18.90
N LYS A 18 -8.40 -9.79 19.01
CA LYS A 18 -9.69 -9.35 18.47
C LYS A 18 -9.50 -8.73 17.10
N VAL A 19 -10.43 -9.00 16.20
CA VAL A 19 -10.46 -8.46 14.85
C VAL A 19 -11.75 -7.67 14.69
N GLU A 20 -11.64 -6.34 14.65
CA GLU A 20 -12.76 -5.44 14.45
C GLU A 20 -12.76 -4.87 13.03
N LEU A 21 -13.89 -5.05 12.31
CA LEU A 21 -14.00 -4.49 10.95
C LEU A 21 -14.06 -2.97 10.99
N LEU A 22 -13.25 -2.32 10.15
CA LEU A 22 -13.24 -0.87 9.99
C LEU A 22 -14.20 -0.40 8.87
N ALA A 23 -14.31 -1.18 7.79
CA ALA A 23 -15.25 -0.95 6.70
C ALA A 23 -15.76 -2.29 6.15
N GLU A 24 -16.81 -2.27 5.33
CA GLU A 24 -17.47 -3.48 4.82
C GLU A 24 -16.53 -4.33 3.94
N HIS A 25 -15.76 -3.67 3.08
CA HIS A 25 -14.98 -4.35 2.04
C HIS A 25 -13.48 -4.35 2.30
N ILE A 26 -12.98 -3.58 3.27
CA ILE A 26 -11.55 -3.40 3.49
C ILE A 26 -11.27 -2.94 4.92
N GLY A 27 -10.22 -3.51 5.51
CA GLY A 27 -9.63 -3.08 6.77
C GLY A 27 -10.23 -3.70 8.02
N ALA A 28 -9.33 -4.07 8.91
CA ALA A 28 -9.66 -4.49 10.27
C ALA A 28 -8.65 -3.91 11.25
N GLU A 29 -9.11 -3.57 12.44
CA GLU A 29 -8.26 -3.24 13.59
C GLU A 29 -8.01 -4.51 14.40
N ILE A 30 -6.76 -4.71 14.75
CA ILE A 30 -6.30 -5.85 15.55
C ILE A 30 -5.96 -5.33 16.94
N THR A 31 -6.65 -5.85 17.96
CA THR A 31 -6.46 -5.45 19.37
C THR A 31 -6.12 -6.63 20.25
N ASP A 32 -5.76 -6.32 21.50
CA ASP A 32 -5.39 -7.30 22.55
C ASP A 32 -4.15 -8.13 22.17
N ILE A 33 -3.20 -7.52 21.44
CA ILE A 33 -1.88 -8.07 21.14
C ILE A 33 -0.79 -7.00 21.19
N SER A 34 0.46 -7.44 21.38
CA SER A 34 1.66 -6.64 21.08
C SER A 34 2.44 -7.29 19.95
N ILE A 35 2.74 -6.51 18.90
CA ILE A 35 3.38 -7.04 17.68
C ILE A 35 4.86 -7.39 17.85
N ASP A 36 5.47 -7.07 18.98
CA ASP A 36 6.86 -7.46 19.33
C ASP A 36 6.95 -8.77 20.15
N SER A 37 5.82 -9.39 20.50
CA SER A 37 5.77 -10.59 21.34
C SER A 37 4.72 -11.60 20.87
N LEU A 38 4.62 -11.81 19.55
CA LEU A 38 3.66 -12.73 18.95
C LEU A 38 4.10 -14.18 19.05
N ASP A 39 3.14 -15.08 19.34
CA ASP A 39 3.33 -16.52 19.18
C ASP A 39 2.96 -16.98 17.75
N GLU A 40 3.29 -18.24 17.40
CA GLU A 40 3.05 -18.81 16.06
C GLU A 40 1.56 -18.80 15.66
N SER A 41 0.64 -18.99 16.62
CA SER A 41 -0.79 -18.96 16.39
C SER A 41 -1.23 -17.55 16.01
N GLN A 42 -0.81 -16.54 16.76
CA GLN A 42 -1.12 -15.13 16.50
C GLN A 42 -0.55 -14.68 15.14
N ILE A 43 0.67 -15.10 14.79
CA ILE A 43 1.27 -14.82 13.47
C ILE A 43 0.39 -15.42 12.36
N SER A 44 -0.07 -16.67 12.52
CA SER A 44 -0.96 -17.32 11.55
C SER A 44 -2.29 -16.61 11.43
N GLU A 45 -2.88 -16.20 12.54
CA GLU A 45 -4.16 -15.47 12.57
C GLU A 45 -4.03 -14.08 11.92
N ILE A 46 -2.93 -13.35 12.16
CA ILE A 46 -2.63 -12.08 11.49
C ILE A 46 -2.51 -12.28 9.98
N LYS A 47 -1.80 -13.32 9.52
CA LYS A 47 -1.68 -13.64 8.08
C LYS A 47 -3.04 -13.89 7.45
N GLN A 48 -3.91 -14.67 8.10
CA GLN A 48 -5.26 -14.93 7.63
C GLN A 48 -6.12 -13.66 7.61
N ALA A 49 -6.04 -12.84 8.68
CA ALA A 49 -6.72 -11.56 8.76
C ALA A 49 -6.27 -10.61 7.65
N TRP A 50 -4.95 -10.56 7.37
CA TRP A 50 -4.39 -9.74 6.30
C TRP A 50 -4.92 -10.14 4.91
N LEU A 51 -4.87 -11.43 4.58
CA LEU A 51 -5.42 -11.94 3.32
C LEU A 51 -6.92 -11.68 3.18
N LYS A 52 -7.66 -11.73 4.29
CA LYS A 52 -9.11 -11.50 4.30
C LYS A 52 -9.47 -10.02 4.22
N HIS A 53 -8.82 -9.18 5.04
CA HIS A 53 -9.19 -7.76 5.21
C HIS A 53 -8.29 -6.81 4.46
N LYS A 54 -7.13 -7.25 3.94
CA LYS A 54 -6.19 -6.55 3.06
C LYS A 54 -5.45 -5.38 3.71
N VAL A 55 -6.04 -4.71 4.68
CA VAL A 55 -5.45 -3.65 5.51
C VAL A 55 -5.68 -4.00 6.96
N LEU A 56 -4.61 -4.06 7.75
CA LEU A 56 -4.67 -4.26 9.20
C LEU A 56 -4.11 -3.04 9.91
N VAL A 57 -4.79 -2.65 10.99
CA VAL A 57 -4.40 -1.54 11.85
C VAL A 57 -4.10 -2.08 13.25
N PHE A 58 -2.94 -1.68 13.78
CA PHE A 58 -2.51 -2.00 15.15
C PHE A 58 -2.25 -0.67 15.85
N ARG A 59 -3.02 -0.36 16.89
CA ARG A 59 -2.87 0.86 17.69
C ARG A 59 -1.96 0.62 18.89
N ASP A 60 -1.44 1.70 19.44
CA ASP A 60 -0.69 1.71 20.71
C ASP A 60 0.50 0.73 20.75
N GLN A 61 1.21 0.59 19.63
CA GLN A 61 2.35 -0.33 19.48
C GLN A 61 3.68 0.43 19.66
N ASP A 62 4.00 0.82 20.92
CA ASP A 62 5.29 1.47 21.22
C ASP A 62 6.42 0.45 21.27
N ILE A 63 6.93 0.07 20.11
CA ILE A 63 7.99 -0.91 19.94
C ILE A 63 9.25 -0.29 19.35
N SER A 64 10.37 -1.02 19.46
CA SER A 64 11.62 -0.59 18.86
C SER A 64 11.59 -0.68 17.32
N ILE A 65 12.50 0.06 16.66
CA ILE A 65 12.69 -0.07 15.21
C ILE A 65 13.12 -1.49 14.81
N LYS A 66 13.88 -2.19 15.67
CA LYS A 66 14.24 -3.60 15.46
C LYS A 66 13.01 -4.50 15.51
N SER A 67 12.12 -4.30 16.47
CA SER A 67 10.86 -5.05 16.55
C SER A 67 9.97 -4.81 15.34
N HIS A 68 9.93 -3.56 14.79
CA HIS A 68 9.25 -3.26 13.55
C HIS A 68 9.81 -4.07 12.36
N ILE A 69 11.14 -4.14 12.24
CA ILE A 69 11.82 -4.94 11.21
C ILE A 69 11.51 -6.43 11.39
N GLU A 70 11.64 -6.97 12.61
CA GLU A 70 11.36 -8.39 12.88
C GLU A 70 9.89 -8.73 12.64
N PHE A 71 8.96 -7.85 13.00
CA PHE A 71 7.54 -8.02 12.63
C PHE A 71 7.34 -8.11 11.12
N GLY A 72 7.98 -7.23 10.34
CA GLY A 72 7.92 -7.27 8.89
C GLY A 72 8.44 -8.59 8.31
N LYS A 73 9.56 -9.12 8.84
CA LYS A 73 10.17 -10.38 8.41
C LYS A 73 9.29 -11.62 8.63
N LEU A 74 8.29 -11.56 9.50
CA LEU A 74 7.31 -12.64 9.67
C LEU A 74 6.46 -12.89 8.41
N PHE A 75 6.40 -11.91 7.50
CA PHE A 75 5.58 -11.95 6.30
C PHE A 75 6.38 -12.11 5.01
N GLY A 76 7.71 -12.05 5.08
CA GLY A 76 8.63 -12.24 3.95
C GLY A 76 9.92 -11.44 4.12
N ASP A 77 10.84 -11.60 3.17
CA ASP A 77 12.06 -10.82 3.13
C ASP A 77 11.76 -9.34 2.98
N LEU A 78 12.55 -8.48 3.62
CA LEU A 78 12.40 -7.04 3.50
C LEU A 78 13.26 -6.47 2.39
N GLU A 79 12.74 -5.45 1.71
CA GLU A 79 13.45 -4.73 0.68
C GLU A 79 14.16 -3.49 1.24
N ILE A 80 15.36 -3.21 0.71
CA ILE A 80 16.01 -1.90 0.87
C ILE A 80 15.59 -1.07 -0.34
N HIS A 81 14.93 0.07 -0.10
CA HIS A 81 14.47 0.91 -1.21
C HIS A 81 15.67 1.60 -1.88
N PRO A 82 15.78 1.52 -3.22
CA PRO A 82 17.01 1.91 -3.92
C PRO A 82 17.29 3.41 -3.97
N PHE A 83 16.31 4.26 -3.69
CA PHE A 83 16.41 5.73 -3.79
C PHE A 83 15.48 6.49 -2.83
N ALA A 84 14.89 5.82 -1.85
CA ALA A 84 14.18 6.49 -0.76
C ALA A 84 15.17 6.87 0.35
N ASP A 85 14.70 7.70 1.28
CA ASP A 85 15.45 8.06 2.47
C ASP A 85 15.39 6.92 3.49
N ASN A 86 16.31 5.99 3.36
CA ASN A 86 16.44 4.87 4.29
C ASN A 86 17.05 5.35 5.61
N HIS A 87 16.65 4.70 6.71
CA HIS A 87 17.22 4.97 8.02
C HIS A 87 18.72 4.64 8.03
N GLU A 88 19.54 5.50 8.64
CA GLU A 88 21.00 5.39 8.63
C GLU A 88 21.50 4.03 9.18
N ASP A 89 20.98 3.60 10.35
CA ASP A 89 21.39 2.36 11.02
C ASP A 89 20.55 1.13 10.58
N TYR A 90 19.40 1.34 9.93
CA TYR A 90 18.43 0.30 9.57
C TYR A 90 17.94 0.52 8.15
N PRO A 91 18.73 0.13 7.14
CA PRO A 91 18.44 0.46 5.74
C PRO A 91 17.15 -0.15 5.18
N GLU A 92 16.59 -1.17 5.85
CA GLU A 92 15.27 -1.74 5.50
C GLU A 92 14.10 -0.79 5.85
N VAL A 93 14.36 0.23 6.67
CA VAL A 93 13.35 1.19 7.09
C VAL A 93 13.45 2.47 6.27
N ILE A 94 12.38 2.78 5.55
CA ILE A 94 12.22 4.04 4.83
C ILE A 94 11.69 5.07 5.82
N VAL A 95 12.33 6.24 5.88
CA VAL A 95 11.88 7.38 6.68
C VAL A 95 11.13 8.37 5.78
N LEU A 96 9.84 8.60 6.09
CA LEU A 96 8.98 9.52 5.35
C LEU A 96 8.69 10.75 6.23
N GLU A 97 9.30 11.87 5.87
CA GLU A 97 9.16 13.14 6.60
C GLU A 97 8.62 14.23 5.70
N ALA A 98 7.75 15.08 6.24
CA ALA A 98 7.26 16.27 5.55
C ALA A 98 6.84 17.35 6.55
N GLY A 99 6.83 18.60 6.11
CA GLY A 99 6.44 19.78 6.93
C GLY A 99 7.50 20.23 7.93
N GLY A 100 7.13 21.16 8.81
CA GLY A 100 8.05 21.76 9.77
C GLY A 100 9.18 22.53 9.10
N GLU A 101 10.39 22.44 9.68
CA GLU A 101 11.62 23.04 9.13
C GLU A 101 12.32 22.17 8.08
N THR A 102 11.74 21.02 7.72
CA THR A 102 12.33 20.15 6.71
C THR A 102 12.27 20.81 5.34
N SER A 103 13.29 20.59 4.50
CA SER A 103 13.30 21.04 3.10
C SER A 103 12.22 20.34 2.23
N ARG A 104 11.45 19.43 2.83
CA ARG A 104 10.44 18.57 2.20
C ARG A 104 9.02 19.14 2.36
N GLN A 105 8.85 20.44 2.10
CA GLN A 105 7.54 21.10 2.20
C GLN A 105 6.52 20.62 1.15
N HIS A 106 6.93 19.87 0.14
CA HIS A 106 6.07 19.39 -0.92
C HIS A 106 6.05 17.86 -0.96
N TYR A 107 5.12 17.27 -0.21
CA TYR A 107 4.87 15.82 -0.25
C TYR A 107 3.95 15.46 -1.43
N ASN A 108 4.32 15.88 -2.66
CA ASN A 108 3.51 15.66 -3.86
C ASN A 108 3.48 14.21 -4.35
N ALA A 109 4.27 13.33 -3.74
CA ALA A 109 4.51 11.99 -4.30
C ALA A 109 3.44 10.95 -3.97
N ALA A 110 2.40 11.28 -3.19
CA ALA A 110 1.40 10.29 -2.78
C ALA A 110 -0.05 10.79 -2.94
N GLN A 111 -0.27 11.82 -3.78
CA GLN A 111 -1.56 12.50 -3.91
C GLN A 111 -2.54 11.85 -4.89
N ASP A 112 -2.21 10.74 -5.53
CA ASP A 112 -3.17 9.97 -6.32
C ASP A 112 -3.10 8.48 -5.95
N TRP A 113 -4.14 7.76 -6.29
CA TRP A 113 -4.25 6.32 -6.04
C TRP A 113 -3.13 5.55 -6.74
N HIS A 114 -2.38 4.77 -5.96
CA HIS A 114 -1.23 4.03 -6.46
C HIS A 114 -1.00 2.70 -5.75
N ILE A 115 -0.22 1.88 -6.41
CA ILE A 115 0.40 0.66 -5.90
C ILE A 115 1.87 0.97 -5.73
N ASP A 116 2.44 0.69 -4.57
CA ASP A 116 3.86 0.94 -4.29
C ASP A 116 4.76 0.31 -5.36
N VAL A 117 5.63 1.13 -5.94
CA VAL A 117 6.71 0.77 -6.89
C VAL A 117 6.33 -0.26 -7.96
N SER A 118 5.11 -0.18 -8.49
CA SER A 118 4.60 -1.08 -9.55
C SER A 118 5.36 -0.98 -10.88
N PHE A 119 6.30 -0.04 -11.01
CA PHE A 119 7.24 0.03 -12.12
C PHE A 119 8.36 -1.02 -12.06
N ARG A 120 8.48 -1.77 -10.96
CA ARG A 120 9.47 -2.86 -10.82
C ARG A 120 8.93 -4.16 -11.39
N GLU A 121 9.84 -5.02 -11.88
CA GLU A 121 9.46 -6.36 -12.35
C GLU A 121 8.78 -7.20 -11.27
N LYS A 122 9.23 -7.03 -10.01
CA LYS A 122 8.66 -7.63 -8.81
C LYS A 122 8.27 -6.53 -7.83
N PRO A 123 7.04 -6.00 -7.92
CA PRO A 123 6.53 -5.06 -6.93
C PRO A 123 6.37 -5.72 -5.56
N PRO A 124 6.46 -4.96 -4.46
CA PRO A 124 6.31 -5.49 -3.10
C PRO A 124 5.01 -6.25 -2.88
N THR A 125 5.07 -7.26 -2.02
CA THR A 125 3.88 -7.97 -1.50
C THR A 125 3.04 -7.04 -0.64
N GLY A 126 3.67 -6.26 0.23
CA GLY A 126 2.99 -5.34 1.13
C GLY A 126 3.95 -4.40 1.82
N SER A 127 3.39 -3.48 2.57
CA SER A 127 4.12 -2.51 3.36
C SER A 127 3.54 -2.43 4.76
N ILE A 128 4.40 -2.14 5.74
CA ILE A 128 4.02 -1.87 7.13
C ILE A 128 4.53 -0.49 7.48
N LEU A 129 3.60 0.44 7.69
CA LEU A 129 3.87 1.84 7.97
C LEU A 129 3.55 2.15 9.42
N ARG A 130 4.49 2.79 10.12
CA ARG A 130 4.38 3.25 11.50
C ARG A 130 4.28 4.75 11.58
N GLY A 131 3.36 5.28 12.39
CA GLY A 131 3.28 6.69 12.72
C GLY A 131 4.20 7.04 13.89
N LYS A 132 5.24 7.84 13.66
CA LYS A 132 6.19 8.28 14.71
C LYS A 132 5.86 9.67 15.23
N VAL A 133 5.70 10.64 14.34
CA VAL A 133 5.25 11.98 14.67
C VAL A 133 4.04 12.28 13.81
N ILE A 134 2.91 12.46 14.45
CA ILE A 134 1.63 12.67 13.79
C ILE A 134 1.18 14.10 14.09
N PRO A 135 0.83 14.89 13.07
CA PRO A 135 0.28 16.22 13.25
C PRO A 135 -1.09 16.17 13.95
N GLU A 136 -1.50 17.26 14.59
CA GLU A 136 -2.78 17.33 15.29
C GLU A 136 -4.01 17.19 14.39
N TYR A 137 -3.85 17.47 13.09
CA TYR A 137 -4.87 17.25 12.05
C TYR A 137 -4.25 16.88 10.71
N GLY A 138 -5.03 16.23 9.86
CA GLY A 138 -4.63 15.84 8.50
C GLY A 138 -3.63 14.69 8.44
N GLY A 139 -3.09 14.47 7.26
CA GLY A 139 -2.11 13.40 6.99
C GLY A 139 -2.68 11.98 7.00
N ASP A 140 -3.98 11.83 6.85
CA ASP A 140 -4.65 10.54 6.79
C ASP A 140 -4.22 9.77 5.55
N THR A 141 -4.34 8.44 5.60
CA THR A 141 -4.13 7.57 4.45
C THR A 141 -5.44 6.89 4.06
N HIS A 142 -5.76 6.93 2.78
CA HIS A 142 -6.92 6.25 2.21
C HIS A 142 -6.46 5.00 1.48
N PHE A 143 -7.22 3.91 1.62
CA PHE A 143 -6.99 2.62 1.00
C PHE A 143 -8.23 2.23 0.20
N ALA A 144 -8.05 1.66 -0.99
CA ALA A 144 -9.12 1.17 -1.87
C ALA A 144 -8.95 -0.32 -2.15
N ASN A 145 -10.04 -1.07 -2.07
CA ASN A 145 -10.07 -2.49 -2.39
C ASN A 145 -10.13 -2.71 -3.91
N ALA A 146 -8.98 -2.92 -4.54
CA ALA A 146 -8.88 -3.11 -5.98
C ALA A 146 -9.50 -4.45 -6.47
N SER A 147 -9.71 -5.43 -5.56
CA SER A 147 -10.38 -6.69 -5.92
C SER A 147 -11.89 -6.50 -6.04
N ILE A 148 -12.52 -5.76 -5.12
CA ILE A 148 -13.96 -5.46 -5.22
C ILE A 148 -14.19 -4.46 -6.36
N ALA A 149 -13.30 -3.48 -6.54
CA ALA A 149 -13.37 -2.57 -7.69
C ALA A 149 -13.42 -3.34 -9.02
N TYR A 150 -12.58 -4.36 -9.19
CA TYR A 150 -12.62 -5.23 -10.36
C TYR A 150 -13.96 -5.98 -10.50
N GLN A 151 -14.50 -6.51 -9.40
CA GLN A 151 -15.78 -7.25 -9.44
C GLN A 151 -16.97 -6.35 -9.82
N MET A 152 -16.90 -5.05 -9.46
CA MET A 152 -17.94 -4.05 -9.76
C MET A 152 -17.79 -3.41 -11.13
N LEU A 153 -16.75 -3.71 -11.90
CA LEU A 153 -16.62 -3.24 -13.28
C LEU A 153 -17.82 -3.72 -14.13
N ASP A 154 -18.22 -2.87 -15.07
CA ASP A 154 -19.12 -3.28 -16.13
C ASP A 154 -18.60 -4.57 -16.80
N PRO A 155 -19.47 -5.58 -17.05
CA PRO A 155 -19.06 -6.85 -17.65
C PRO A 155 -18.30 -6.72 -18.97
N GLU A 156 -18.61 -5.73 -19.81
CA GLU A 156 -17.91 -5.50 -21.07
C GLU A 156 -16.49 -5.00 -20.82
N ILE A 157 -16.34 -4.02 -19.91
CA ILE A 157 -15.02 -3.51 -19.49
C ILE A 157 -14.20 -4.63 -18.87
N ARG A 158 -14.78 -5.37 -17.92
CA ARG A 158 -14.11 -6.48 -17.24
C ARG A 158 -13.60 -7.53 -18.20
N ASN A 159 -14.45 -7.99 -19.14
CA ASN A 159 -14.08 -8.98 -20.15
C ASN A 159 -12.96 -8.45 -21.06
N ARG A 160 -13.00 -7.15 -21.40
CA ARG A 160 -12.01 -6.53 -22.28
C ARG A 160 -10.63 -6.45 -21.63
N VAL A 161 -10.54 -6.09 -20.34
CA VAL A 161 -9.25 -5.85 -19.65
C VAL A 161 -8.59 -7.13 -19.15
N ASP A 162 -9.31 -8.22 -19.05
CA ASP A 162 -8.90 -9.48 -18.39
C ASP A 162 -7.63 -10.11 -18.94
N SER A 163 -7.33 -9.93 -20.21
CA SER A 163 -6.15 -10.50 -20.88
C SER A 163 -5.13 -9.45 -21.32
N LEU A 164 -5.36 -8.18 -20.96
CA LEU A 164 -4.49 -7.10 -21.38
C LEU A 164 -3.32 -6.91 -20.41
N PHE A 165 -2.24 -6.37 -20.95
CA PHE A 165 -1.07 -5.95 -20.20
C PHE A 165 -0.91 -4.43 -20.29
N ALA A 166 -0.36 -3.83 -19.26
CA ALA A 166 -0.10 -2.39 -19.21
C ALA A 166 1.39 -2.13 -18.95
N VAL A 167 1.91 -1.10 -19.59
CA VAL A 167 3.28 -0.63 -19.39
C VAL A 167 3.31 0.22 -18.14
N ASN A 168 4.15 -0.19 -17.17
CA ASN A 168 4.45 0.57 -15.97
C ASN A 168 5.84 1.18 -16.11
N ASP A 169 5.93 2.49 -15.97
CA ASP A 169 7.11 3.29 -16.26
C ASP A 169 7.48 4.15 -15.06
N TYR A 170 8.72 3.94 -14.57
CA TYR A 170 9.35 4.74 -13.54
C TYR A 170 9.32 6.24 -13.85
N THR A 171 9.55 6.61 -15.11
CA THR A 171 9.70 8.00 -15.53
C THR A 171 8.41 8.81 -15.48
N LYS A 172 7.24 8.13 -15.45
CA LYS A 172 5.95 8.81 -15.37
C LYS A 172 5.81 9.63 -14.09
N MET A 173 6.28 9.11 -12.96
CA MET A 173 6.23 9.79 -11.67
C MET A 173 7.54 10.46 -11.29
N PHE A 174 8.67 9.83 -11.61
CA PHE A 174 9.99 10.28 -11.21
C PHE A 174 10.73 10.91 -12.40
N GLY A 175 10.21 12.04 -12.90
CA GLY A 175 10.87 12.83 -13.94
C GLY A 175 12.18 13.47 -13.48
N PRO A 176 12.97 14.05 -14.41
CA PRO A 176 14.14 14.85 -14.06
C PRO A 176 13.69 16.07 -13.23
N SER A 177 14.53 16.49 -12.29
CA SER A 177 14.27 17.66 -11.43
C SER A 177 13.12 17.48 -10.41
N THR A 178 12.73 16.24 -10.12
CA THR A 178 11.91 15.96 -8.93
C THR A 178 12.80 15.88 -7.69
N ARG A 179 12.20 15.97 -6.49
CA ARG A 179 12.97 15.83 -5.23
C ARG A 179 13.74 14.50 -5.10
N PHE A 180 13.38 13.50 -5.90
CA PHE A 180 14.01 12.18 -5.89
C PHE A 180 15.11 12.03 -6.93
N ASN A 181 15.19 12.94 -7.90
CA ASN A 181 16.10 12.83 -9.03
C ASN A 181 16.59 14.21 -9.50
N ASP A 182 17.89 14.40 -9.52
CA ASP A 182 18.53 15.29 -10.47
C ASP A 182 18.63 14.60 -11.85
N GLU A 183 19.08 15.31 -12.88
CA GLU A 183 19.19 14.75 -14.23
C GLU A 183 20.08 13.49 -14.31
N LYS A 184 21.13 13.44 -13.50
CA LYS A 184 22.06 12.30 -13.46
C LYS A 184 21.38 11.08 -12.82
N SER A 185 20.81 11.26 -11.65
CA SER A 185 20.09 10.21 -10.91
C SER A 185 18.89 9.70 -11.70
N HIS A 186 18.16 10.60 -12.39
CA HIS A 186 17.06 10.22 -13.27
C HIS A 186 17.53 9.32 -14.42
N LYS A 187 18.64 9.67 -15.08
CA LYS A 187 19.22 8.88 -16.18
C LYS A 187 19.72 7.51 -15.72
N GLU A 188 20.32 7.43 -14.54
CA GLU A 188 20.77 6.16 -13.95
C GLU A 188 19.59 5.28 -13.55
N ASN A 189 18.60 5.85 -12.86
CA ASN A 189 17.43 5.13 -12.41
C ASN A 189 16.53 4.66 -13.56
N SER A 190 16.37 5.47 -14.63
CA SER A 190 15.60 5.06 -15.82
C SER A 190 16.25 3.87 -16.55
N LYS A 191 17.58 3.73 -16.50
CA LYS A 191 18.27 2.55 -17.01
C LYS A 191 18.12 1.33 -16.10
N LYS A 192 18.12 1.55 -14.79
CA LYS A 192 17.97 0.50 -13.78
C LYS A 192 16.55 -0.03 -13.73
N PHE A 193 15.56 0.83 -13.99
CA PHE A 193 14.13 0.53 -13.98
C PHE A 193 13.52 0.86 -15.35
N PRO A 194 13.82 0.05 -16.39
CA PRO A 194 13.15 0.21 -17.68
C PRO A 194 11.67 -0.08 -17.56
N PRO A 195 10.81 0.44 -18.46
CA PRO A 195 9.40 0.13 -18.46
C PRO A 195 9.14 -1.38 -18.45
N VAL A 196 8.17 -1.81 -17.65
CA VAL A 196 7.81 -3.23 -17.49
C VAL A 196 6.35 -3.46 -17.83
N LEU A 197 6.04 -4.64 -18.36
CA LEU A 197 4.69 -5.10 -18.61
C LEU A 197 4.16 -5.88 -17.39
N HIS A 198 2.99 -5.44 -16.90
CA HIS A 198 2.20 -6.16 -15.90
C HIS A 198 0.78 -6.40 -16.43
N PRO A 199 0.09 -7.45 -15.96
CA PRO A 199 -1.31 -7.62 -16.30
C PRO A 199 -2.11 -6.41 -15.82
N VAL A 200 -3.09 -5.97 -16.60
CA VAL A 200 -4.06 -4.94 -16.17
C VAL A 200 -4.82 -5.40 -14.94
N ILE A 201 -5.14 -6.69 -14.91
CA ILE A 201 -5.80 -7.39 -13.81
C ILE A 201 -4.87 -8.47 -13.27
N ARG A 202 -4.36 -8.27 -12.06
CA ARG A 202 -3.47 -9.21 -11.37
C ARG A 202 -4.27 -10.29 -10.66
N SER A 203 -3.83 -11.55 -10.74
CA SER A 203 -4.28 -12.62 -9.84
C SER A 203 -3.48 -12.59 -8.54
N HIS A 204 -4.16 -12.66 -7.40
CA HIS A 204 -3.51 -12.72 -6.11
C HIS A 204 -2.98 -14.12 -5.84
N PRO A 205 -1.67 -14.32 -5.56
CA PRO A 205 -1.03 -15.63 -5.53
C PRO A 205 -1.56 -16.58 -4.45
N GLU A 206 -2.06 -16.04 -3.33
CA GLU A 206 -2.53 -16.85 -2.20
C GLU A 206 -4.07 -17.01 -2.17
N THR A 207 -4.82 -16.00 -2.61
CA THR A 207 -6.31 -16.03 -2.55
C THR A 207 -6.97 -16.35 -3.89
N GLY A 208 -6.25 -16.20 -4.99
CA GLY A 208 -6.78 -16.32 -6.36
C GLY A 208 -7.69 -15.15 -6.76
N HIS A 209 -7.94 -14.17 -5.91
CA HIS A 209 -8.77 -13.02 -6.24
C HIS A 209 -8.10 -12.17 -7.32
N ARG A 210 -8.90 -11.66 -8.23
CA ARG A 210 -8.45 -10.74 -9.29
C ARG A 210 -8.59 -9.31 -8.84
N SER A 211 -7.63 -8.47 -9.20
CA SER A 211 -7.53 -7.07 -8.74
C SER A 211 -7.06 -6.16 -9.86
N ILE A 212 -7.60 -4.94 -9.93
CA ILE A 212 -7.09 -3.88 -10.80
C ILE A 212 -5.65 -3.56 -10.38
N PHE A 213 -4.69 -3.73 -11.30
CA PHE A 213 -3.27 -3.52 -11.02
C PHE A 213 -2.68 -2.28 -11.71
N THR A 214 -3.45 -1.62 -12.56
CA THR A 214 -3.09 -0.32 -13.13
C THR A 214 -3.29 0.80 -12.11
N ASN A 215 -2.45 1.83 -12.17
CA ASN A 215 -2.54 3.00 -11.30
C ASN A 215 -2.03 4.26 -12.00
N ASN A 216 -2.42 5.42 -11.51
CA ASN A 216 -2.11 6.69 -12.16
C ASN A 216 -0.65 7.10 -12.06
N PHE A 217 0.11 6.55 -11.09
CA PHE A 217 1.51 6.94 -10.89
C PHE A 217 2.44 6.31 -11.91
N PHE A 218 2.26 5.03 -12.20
CA PHE A 218 3.25 4.27 -12.95
C PHE A 218 2.72 3.69 -14.25
N THR A 219 1.41 3.44 -14.37
CA THR A 219 0.84 2.90 -15.61
C THR A 219 0.79 3.98 -16.69
N SER A 220 1.55 3.81 -17.76
CA SER A 220 1.58 4.77 -18.87
C SER A 220 0.50 4.52 -19.90
N HIS A 221 0.32 3.27 -20.34
CA HIS A 221 -0.69 2.86 -21.31
C HIS A 221 -0.93 1.35 -21.26
N ILE A 222 -2.01 0.90 -21.87
CA ILE A 222 -2.28 -0.53 -22.12
C ILE A 222 -1.63 -0.91 -23.43
N ASP A 223 -0.82 -1.97 -23.41
CA ASP A 223 -0.08 -2.42 -24.57
C ASP A 223 -0.96 -3.12 -25.60
N GLY A 224 -0.61 -2.99 -26.87
CA GLY A 224 -1.25 -3.71 -27.99
C GLY A 224 -2.62 -3.19 -28.42
N ILE A 225 -3.09 -2.04 -27.92
CA ILE A 225 -4.35 -1.38 -28.34
C ILE A 225 -4.12 0.09 -28.71
N SER A 226 -5.12 0.77 -29.28
CA SER A 226 -5.00 2.19 -29.60
C SER A 226 -4.86 3.05 -28.34
N SER A 227 -4.26 4.25 -28.47
CA SER A 227 -4.15 5.20 -27.36
C SER A 227 -5.53 5.61 -26.83
N GLU A 228 -6.49 5.82 -27.71
CA GLU A 228 -7.86 6.22 -27.34
C GLU A 228 -8.56 5.14 -26.51
N GLU A 229 -8.42 3.86 -26.91
CA GLU A 229 -8.98 2.75 -26.16
C GLU A 229 -8.24 2.55 -24.83
N SER A 230 -6.92 2.69 -24.84
CA SER A 230 -6.09 2.62 -23.61
C SER A 230 -6.51 3.68 -22.59
N ASP A 231 -6.64 4.94 -23.01
CA ASP A 231 -7.04 6.04 -22.14
C ASP A 231 -8.47 5.84 -21.60
N TYR A 232 -9.39 5.37 -22.46
CA TYR A 232 -10.76 5.05 -22.05
C TYR A 232 -10.79 3.96 -20.97
N LEU A 233 -10.10 2.84 -21.19
CA LEU A 233 -10.09 1.72 -20.25
C LEU A 233 -9.37 2.09 -18.94
N LEU A 234 -8.22 2.77 -18.98
CA LEU A 234 -7.52 3.25 -17.80
C LEU A 234 -8.39 4.24 -17.01
N GLY A 235 -9.14 5.10 -17.70
CA GLY A 235 -10.11 6.00 -17.06
C GLY A 235 -11.20 5.23 -16.30
N LYS A 236 -11.77 4.17 -16.90
CA LYS A 236 -12.77 3.31 -16.25
C LYS A 236 -12.23 2.55 -15.04
N LEU A 237 -11.01 2.05 -15.14
CA LEU A 237 -10.34 1.36 -14.02
C LEU A 237 -10.06 2.34 -12.86
N ALA A 238 -9.58 3.55 -13.17
CA ALA A 238 -9.34 4.59 -12.16
C ALA A 238 -10.65 5.07 -11.51
N GLU A 239 -11.75 5.19 -12.28
CA GLU A 239 -13.09 5.51 -11.75
C GLU A 239 -13.56 4.44 -10.76
N ALA A 240 -13.37 3.15 -11.07
CA ALA A 240 -13.73 2.06 -10.18
C ALA A 240 -12.93 2.07 -8.86
N ILE A 241 -11.63 2.38 -8.91
CA ILE A 241 -10.80 2.54 -7.69
C ILE A 241 -11.26 3.72 -6.84
N ARG A 242 -11.74 4.81 -7.45
CA ARG A 242 -12.20 6.02 -6.74
C ARG A 242 -13.60 5.90 -6.15
N ASN A 243 -14.27 4.76 -6.28
CA ASN A 243 -15.58 4.55 -5.65
C ASN A 243 -15.44 4.59 -4.12
N PRO A 244 -16.05 5.57 -3.42
CA PRO A 244 -15.89 5.75 -1.98
C PRO A 244 -16.42 4.59 -1.15
N ASP A 245 -17.34 3.78 -1.66
CA ASP A 245 -17.88 2.60 -0.95
C ASP A 245 -16.80 1.51 -0.74
N LEU A 246 -15.70 1.58 -1.49
CA LEU A 246 -14.58 0.65 -1.42
C LEU A 246 -13.41 1.15 -0.59
N HIS A 247 -13.57 2.31 0.05
CA HIS A 247 -12.49 3.00 0.72
C HIS A 247 -12.49 2.77 2.23
N LEU A 248 -11.27 2.79 2.77
CA LEU A 248 -10.98 2.93 4.18
C LEU A 248 -10.12 4.17 4.37
N ARG A 249 -10.51 5.07 5.26
CA ARG A 249 -9.69 6.20 5.69
C ARG A 249 -9.12 5.92 7.07
N ILE A 250 -7.80 5.94 7.19
CA ILE A 250 -7.09 5.77 8.44
C ILE A 250 -6.64 7.14 8.94
N LYS A 251 -7.17 7.54 10.08
CA LYS A 251 -6.63 8.62 10.90
C LYS A 251 -5.47 8.06 11.72
N TRP A 252 -4.32 8.69 11.56
CA TRP A 252 -3.11 8.29 12.28
C TRP A 252 -3.09 8.81 13.71
N GLU A 253 -2.52 8.00 14.58
CA GLU A 253 -2.12 8.33 15.93
C GLU A 253 -0.66 7.91 16.12
N PRO A 254 0.11 8.50 17.05
CA PRO A 254 1.46 8.02 17.34
C PRO A 254 1.44 6.52 17.65
N GLU A 255 2.48 5.80 17.21
CA GLU A 255 2.66 4.37 17.42
C GLU A 255 1.54 3.48 16.82
N THR A 256 0.79 4.03 15.86
CA THR A 256 -0.10 3.23 15.01
C THR A 256 0.70 2.58 13.91
N PHE A 257 0.49 1.26 13.70
CA PHE A 257 0.99 0.51 12.55
C PHE A 257 -0.16 0.19 11.61
N VAL A 258 0.09 0.36 10.33
CA VAL A 258 -0.84 -0.06 9.27
C VAL A 258 -0.10 -0.94 8.30
N MET A 259 -0.62 -2.15 8.10
CA MET A 259 -0.11 -3.14 7.15
C MET A 259 -1.09 -3.29 6.01
N TRP A 260 -0.64 -3.19 4.75
CA TRP A 260 -1.53 -3.38 3.60
C TRP A 260 -0.95 -4.33 2.57
N ASP A 261 -1.84 -5.01 1.86
CA ASP A 261 -1.52 -5.92 0.77
C ASP A 261 -1.43 -5.16 -0.55
N ASN A 262 -0.21 -4.88 -0.98
CA ASN A 262 0.08 -4.12 -2.20
C ASN A 262 -0.35 -4.85 -3.49
N ARG A 263 -0.69 -6.14 -3.39
CA ARG A 263 -1.12 -6.98 -4.53
C ARG A 263 -2.59 -6.73 -4.91
N CYS A 264 -3.38 -6.15 -3.99
CA CYS A 264 -4.82 -5.96 -4.18
C CYS A 264 -5.38 -4.68 -3.55
N VAL A 265 -4.52 -3.77 -3.07
CA VAL A 265 -4.89 -2.48 -2.48
C VAL A 265 -4.19 -1.35 -3.21
N GLN A 266 -4.92 -0.28 -3.51
CA GLN A 266 -4.34 1.01 -3.85
C GLN A 266 -4.51 1.97 -2.69
N HIS A 267 -3.61 2.93 -2.58
CA HIS A 267 -3.68 3.91 -1.50
C HIS A 267 -3.27 5.30 -1.94
N VAL A 268 -3.67 6.29 -1.13
CA VAL A 268 -3.33 7.70 -1.30
C VAL A 268 -3.17 8.36 0.06
N ALA A 269 -2.14 9.16 0.24
CA ALA A 269 -1.90 9.93 1.45
C ALA A 269 -2.38 11.37 1.27
N SER A 270 -3.06 11.92 2.30
CA SER A 270 -3.41 13.34 2.34
C SER A 270 -2.20 14.17 2.75
N ASP A 271 -2.06 15.37 2.18
CA ASP A 271 -1.05 16.38 2.53
C ASP A 271 -1.65 17.59 3.24
N ASP A 272 -2.89 17.49 3.66
CA ASP A 272 -3.69 18.51 4.33
C ASP A 272 -3.18 18.88 5.74
N PHE A 273 -2.13 18.23 6.21
CA PHE A 273 -1.42 18.56 7.45
C PHE A 273 -0.36 19.66 7.30
N LEU A 274 0.07 19.93 6.07
CA LEU A 274 1.12 20.94 5.86
C LEU A 274 0.66 22.34 6.34
N PRO A 275 1.52 23.13 7.00
CA PRO A 275 2.97 22.93 7.16
C PRO A 275 3.41 22.13 8.41
N LEU A 276 2.50 21.46 9.13
CA LEU A 276 2.84 20.70 10.33
C LEU A 276 3.82 19.58 10.03
N TYR A 277 4.70 19.24 11.00
CA TYR A 277 5.66 18.18 10.84
C TYR A 277 5.02 16.81 11.01
N ARG A 278 5.34 15.90 10.08
CA ARG A 278 4.93 14.48 10.10
C ARG A 278 6.12 13.59 9.83
N ARG A 279 6.29 12.52 10.64
CA ARG A 279 7.32 11.49 10.45
C ARG A 279 6.69 10.10 10.52
N MET A 280 6.96 9.30 9.51
CA MET A 280 6.55 7.91 9.40
C MET A 280 7.76 7.03 9.12
N GLU A 281 7.67 5.75 9.52
CA GLU A 281 8.68 4.74 9.26
C GLU A 281 8.02 3.55 8.56
N ARG A 282 8.58 3.08 7.45
CA ARG A 282 8.00 2.00 6.64
C ARG A 282 9.01 0.89 6.39
N VAL A 283 8.59 -0.35 6.60
CA VAL A 283 9.26 -1.53 6.04
C VAL A 283 8.43 -2.08 4.89
N THR A 284 9.10 -2.65 3.89
CA THR A 284 8.47 -3.11 2.64
C THR A 284 8.85 -4.58 2.43
N ILE A 285 7.83 -5.42 2.24
CA ILE A 285 7.97 -6.87 2.08
C ILE A 285 8.20 -7.17 0.61
N ALA A 286 9.27 -7.88 0.29
CA ALA A 286 9.61 -8.29 -1.08
C ALA A 286 8.46 -9.07 -1.73
N GLY A 287 8.29 -8.86 -3.03
CA GLY A 287 7.18 -9.44 -3.76
C GLY A 287 7.58 -10.29 -4.96
N ASP A 288 6.58 -10.69 -5.68
CA ASP A 288 6.63 -11.56 -6.85
C ASP A 288 6.29 -10.80 -8.15
N ARG A 289 6.54 -11.45 -9.28
CA ARG A 289 6.10 -10.93 -10.57
C ARG A 289 4.58 -11.08 -10.71
N PRO A 290 3.83 -10.01 -11.01
CA PRO A 290 2.39 -10.06 -11.25
C PRO A 290 2.02 -10.95 -12.44
N TYR A 291 0.94 -11.74 -12.31
CA TYR A 291 0.39 -12.59 -13.35
C TYR A 291 -1.15 -12.60 -13.37
#